data_40c2b1afc73e33dc6a1c27b19b4dd7e5
#
_entry.id   40c2b1afc73e33dc6a1c27b19b4dd7e5
#
_cell.length_a   1.000
_cell.length_b   1.000
_cell.length_c   1.000
_cell.angle_alpha   90.00
_cell.angle_beta   90.00
_cell.angle_gamma   90.00
#
_symmetry.space_group_name_H-M   'P 1'
#
loop_
_entity.id
_entity.type
_entity.pdbx_description
1 polymer ?
#
loop_
_entity_poly.entity_id
_entity_poly.type
_entity_poly.pdbx_seq_one_letter_code
_entity_poly.pdbx_strand_id
1 'polypeptide(L)'
;IDEDYIYGKIVMRNEEEVIIAQINDKGENDGYLYLQWEGIYRIDYESSYEEKIERLYQAKNQYHEELMFPKKEDTLLKNLLNWAFCEKKIVSIYFADSDMEVEGYLKNAQGSQIAQVDVYEAVFEAGNSFVDVTKAQYIHVDSKRARDAEIVLRYKENEQ
;
A
#
# COMPACT_ATOMS: atom_id res chain seq x y z
N ILE A 1 -17.51 11.75 -3.33
CA ILE A 1 -16.37 10.83 -3.32
C ILE A 1 -16.08 10.57 -1.87
N ASP A 2 -16.48 9.42 -1.38
CA ASP A 2 -16.14 9.03 -0.02
C ASP A 2 -14.71 8.48 -0.02
N GLU A 3 -13.75 9.37 -0.12
CA GLU A 3 -12.33 9.04 -0.02
C GLU A 3 -11.91 8.64 1.41
N ASP A 4 -12.87 8.73 2.34
CA ASP A 4 -12.62 8.55 3.76
C ASP A 4 -12.84 7.12 4.26
N TYR A 5 -13.33 6.20 3.42
CA TYR A 5 -13.60 4.82 3.82
C TYR A 5 -12.61 3.84 3.22
N ILE A 6 -11.99 3.07 4.09
CA ILE A 6 -11.08 1.99 3.74
C ILE A 6 -11.72 0.68 4.18
N TYR A 7 -11.81 -0.26 3.25
CA TYR A 7 -12.31 -1.62 3.52
C TYR A 7 -11.15 -2.59 3.55
N GLY A 8 -11.18 -3.50 4.50
CA GLY A 8 -10.13 -4.51 4.57
C GLY A 8 -10.10 -5.25 5.89
N LYS A 9 -9.05 -6.05 6.02
CA LYS A 9 -8.79 -6.84 7.23
C LYS A 9 -7.50 -6.36 7.87
N ILE A 10 -7.51 -6.15 9.17
CA ILE A 10 -6.30 -5.88 9.92
C ILE A 10 -5.47 -7.17 9.93
N VAL A 11 -4.28 -7.13 9.34
CA VAL A 11 -3.38 -8.28 9.26
C VAL A 11 -2.23 -8.21 10.23
N MET A 12 -1.79 -7.00 10.58
CA MET A 12 -0.77 -6.77 11.61
C MET A 12 -1.08 -5.49 12.37
N ARG A 13 -0.75 -5.48 13.66
CA ARG A 13 -0.90 -4.31 14.50
C ARG A 13 0.05 -4.35 15.69
N ASN A 14 0.39 -3.18 16.19
CA ASN A 14 1.02 -2.98 17.49
C ASN A 14 0.36 -1.77 18.18
N GLU A 15 0.98 -1.21 19.21
CA GLU A 15 0.39 -0.09 19.96
C GLU A 15 0.26 1.20 19.13
N GLU A 16 1.12 1.39 18.15
CA GLU A 16 1.18 2.63 17.35
C GLU A 16 0.76 2.45 15.90
N GLU A 17 0.95 1.26 15.36
CA GLU A 17 0.89 0.99 13.91
C GLU A 17 -0.14 -0.07 13.57
N VAL A 18 -0.67 0.01 12.34
CA VAL A 18 -1.58 -1.00 11.78
C VAL A 18 -1.31 -1.19 10.29
N ILE A 19 -1.40 -2.44 9.85
CA ILE A 19 -1.41 -2.80 8.42
C ILE A 19 -2.73 -3.48 8.11
N ILE A 20 -3.38 -2.98 7.06
CA ILE A 20 -4.66 -3.44 6.58
C ILE A 20 -4.46 -4.09 5.20
N ALA A 21 -4.93 -5.32 5.04
CA ALA A 21 -5.12 -5.93 3.73
C ALA A 21 -6.35 -5.30 3.10
N GLN A 22 -6.13 -4.36 2.18
CA GLN A 22 -7.19 -3.51 1.63
C GLN A 22 -7.95 -4.22 0.52
N ILE A 23 -9.26 -4.02 0.50
CA ILE A 23 -10.17 -4.51 -0.53
C ILE A 23 -10.89 -3.29 -1.09
N ASN A 24 -10.95 -3.15 -2.41
CA ASN A 24 -11.66 -2.03 -3.02
C ASN A 24 -13.19 -2.27 -3.04
N ASP A 25 -13.93 -1.28 -3.48
CA ASP A 25 -15.41 -1.31 -3.54
C ASP A 25 -15.97 -2.35 -4.52
N LYS A 26 -15.13 -2.89 -5.40
CA LYS A 26 -15.45 -3.97 -6.33
C LYS A 26 -15.12 -5.36 -5.80
N GLY A 27 -14.66 -5.46 -4.55
CA GLY A 27 -14.27 -6.71 -3.93
C GLY A 27 -12.94 -7.26 -4.44
N GLU A 28 -12.06 -6.42 -4.92
CA GLU A 28 -10.75 -6.83 -5.43
C GLU A 28 -9.64 -6.51 -4.42
N ASN A 29 -8.59 -7.35 -4.44
CA ASN A 29 -7.38 -7.10 -3.67
C ASN A 29 -6.79 -5.74 -4.06
N ASP A 30 -6.70 -4.83 -3.11
CA ASP A 30 -6.16 -3.49 -3.29
C ASP A 30 -4.87 -3.27 -2.47
N GLY A 31 -4.12 -4.35 -2.27
CA GLY A 31 -2.82 -4.31 -1.62
C GLY A 31 -2.88 -4.16 -0.11
N TYR A 32 -1.87 -3.52 0.44
CA TYR A 32 -1.71 -3.30 1.88
C TYR A 32 -1.60 -1.82 2.18
N LEU A 33 -2.27 -1.40 3.24
CA LEU A 33 -2.24 -0.03 3.71
C LEU A 33 -1.60 0.03 5.09
N TYR A 34 -0.59 0.87 5.23
CA TYR A 34 0.05 1.19 6.50
C TYR A 34 -0.47 2.51 7.05
N LEU A 35 -0.86 2.51 8.30
CA LEU A 35 -1.34 3.67 9.05
C LEU A 35 -0.81 3.66 10.47
N GLN A 36 -0.75 4.84 11.09
CA GLN A 36 -0.69 4.97 12.54
C GLN A 36 -2.11 5.05 13.09
N TRP A 37 -2.35 4.45 14.27
CA TRP A 37 -3.68 4.44 14.89
C TRP A 37 -4.25 5.83 15.12
N GLU A 38 -3.40 6.80 15.44
CA GLU A 38 -3.83 8.18 15.63
C GLU A 38 -4.44 8.84 14.39
N GLY A 39 -4.19 8.30 13.22
CA GLY A 39 -4.80 8.73 11.96
C GLY A 39 -6.20 8.15 11.70
N ILE A 40 -6.69 7.27 12.56
CA ILE A 40 -7.98 6.59 12.39
C ILE A 40 -9.00 7.19 13.34
N TYR A 41 -10.05 7.79 12.80
CA TYR A 41 -11.12 8.41 13.59
C TYR A 41 -12.27 7.48 13.91
N ARG A 42 -12.52 6.48 13.06
CA ARG A 42 -13.68 5.60 13.20
C ARG A 42 -13.41 4.25 12.56
N ILE A 43 -13.88 3.20 13.21
CA ILE A 43 -13.88 1.84 12.67
C ILE A 43 -15.30 1.31 12.77
N ASP A 44 -15.87 0.95 11.62
CA ASP A 44 -17.14 0.23 11.54
C ASP A 44 -16.87 -1.24 11.24
N TYR A 45 -17.65 -2.11 11.83
CA TYR A 45 -17.50 -3.55 11.64
C TYR A 45 -18.88 -4.22 11.69
N GLU A 46 -18.98 -5.39 11.08
CA GLU A 46 -20.21 -6.19 11.01
C GLU A 46 -21.38 -5.45 10.32
N SER A 47 -21.08 -4.55 9.38
CA SER A 47 -22.10 -3.88 8.58
C SER A 47 -22.49 -4.69 7.34
N SER A 48 -23.67 -4.43 6.80
CA SER A 48 -24.13 -5.05 5.55
C SER A 48 -23.25 -4.70 4.34
N TYR A 49 -22.59 -3.55 4.38
CA TYR A 49 -21.71 -3.11 3.31
C TYR A 49 -20.40 -3.91 3.31
N GLU A 50 -19.82 -4.12 4.46
CA GLU A 50 -18.61 -4.96 4.62
C GLU A 50 -18.89 -6.39 4.19
N GLU A 51 -20.03 -6.94 4.56
CA GLU A 51 -20.45 -8.28 4.17
C GLU A 51 -20.55 -8.38 2.63
N LYS A 52 -21.10 -7.39 1.97
CA LYS A 52 -21.17 -7.34 0.51
C LYS A 52 -19.78 -7.35 -0.12
N ILE A 53 -18.87 -6.52 0.37
CA ILE A 53 -17.49 -6.44 -0.11
C ILE A 53 -16.77 -7.78 0.07
N GLU A 54 -16.91 -8.40 1.23
CA GLU A 54 -16.29 -9.69 1.52
C GLU A 54 -16.83 -10.80 0.62
N ARG A 55 -18.13 -10.83 0.38
CA ARG A 55 -18.74 -11.80 -0.55
C ARG A 55 -18.25 -11.64 -1.98
N LEU A 56 -18.08 -10.39 -2.45
CA LEU A 56 -17.49 -10.12 -3.75
C LEU A 56 -16.03 -10.60 -3.82
N TYR A 57 -15.26 -10.32 -2.79
CA TYR A 57 -13.87 -10.75 -2.69
C TYR A 57 -13.73 -12.27 -2.80
N GLN A 58 -14.56 -13.01 -2.08
CA GLN A 58 -14.57 -14.47 -2.15
C GLN A 58 -15.08 -14.99 -3.51
N ALA A 59 -16.16 -14.42 -4.03
CA ALA A 59 -16.74 -14.84 -5.31
C ALA A 59 -15.80 -14.59 -6.50
N LYS A 60 -14.96 -13.57 -6.42
CA LYS A 60 -13.93 -13.25 -7.42
C LYS A 60 -12.62 -14.01 -7.21
N ASN A 61 -12.57 -14.93 -6.26
CA ASN A 61 -11.37 -15.71 -5.91
C ASN A 61 -10.16 -14.82 -5.60
N GLN A 62 -10.41 -13.70 -4.97
CA GLN A 62 -9.36 -12.78 -4.54
C GLN A 62 -8.70 -13.29 -3.26
N TYR A 63 -7.43 -12.99 -3.09
CA TYR A 63 -6.68 -13.26 -1.87
C TYR A 63 -5.53 -12.26 -1.71
N HIS A 64 -5.07 -12.09 -0.47
CA HIS A 64 -3.83 -11.38 -0.17
C HIS A 64 -2.75 -12.37 0.24
N GLU A 65 -1.53 -12.17 -0.25
CA GLU A 65 -0.38 -12.92 0.23
C GLU A 65 -0.17 -12.67 1.73
N GLU A 66 0.24 -13.68 2.46
CA GLU A 66 0.64 -13.51 3.85
C GLU A 66 1.94 -12.70 3.92
N LEU A 67 1.94 -11.64 4.72
CA LEU A 67 3.14 -10.85 4.97
C LEU A 67 4.06 -11.61 5.92
N MET A 68 5.25 -11.94 5.46
CA MET A 68 6.29 -12.62 6.22
C MET A 68 7.36 -11.61 6.64
N PHE A 69 7.35 -11.23 7.92
CA PHE A 69 8.31 -10.29 8.46
C PHE A 69 9.35 -11.02 9.31
N PRO A 70 10.60 -11.13 8.81
CA PRO A 70 11.64 -11.87 9.51
C PRO A 70 12.17 -11.14 10.76
N LYS A 71 12.03 -9.83 10.83
CA LYS A 71 12.52 -8.99 11.93
C LYS A 71 11.38 -8.48 12.80
N LYS A 72 10.95 -9.28 13.77
CA LYS A 72 9.87 -8.90 14.71
C LYS A 72 10.18 -7.68 15.59
N GLU A 73 11.44 -7.33 15.72
CA GLU A 73 11.92 -6.21 16.54
C GLU A 73 11.83 -4.86 15.81
N ASP A 74 11.70 -4.86 14.49
CA ASP A 74 11.54 -3.65 13.71
C ASP A 74 10.09 -3.16 13.73
N THR A 75 9.91 -1.87 13.42
CA THR A 75 8.58 -1.29 13.24
C THR A 75 7.83 -1.99 12.08
N LEU A 76 6.51 -1.94 12.10
CA LEU A 76 5.72 -2.47 10.99
C LEU A 76 6.02 -1.71 9.70
N LEU A 77 6.28 -0.41 9.79
CA LEU A 77 6.67 0.41 8.65
C LEU A 77 7.94 -0.11 7.98
N LYS A 78 9.00 -0.33 8.75
CA LYS A 78 10.27 -0.84 8.22
C LYS A 78 10.11 -2.22 7.59
N ASN A 79 9.38 -3.10 8.26
CA ASN A 79 9.13 -4.45 7.75
C ASN A 79 8.33 -4.43 6.45
N LEU A 80 7.29 -3.59 6.36
CA LEU A 80 6.48 -3.48 5.16
C LEU A 80 7.28 -2.91 3.97
N LEU A 81 8.06 -1.86 4.20
CA LEU A 81 8.91 -1.28 3.16
C LEU A 81 9.99 -2.26 2.69
N ASN A 82 10.59 -3.00 3.61
CA ASN A 82 11.55 -4.04 3.26
C ASN A 82 10.91 -5.16 2.43
N TRP A 83 9.72 -5.59 2.80
CA TRP A 83 8.94 -6.56 2.03
C TRP A 83 8.66 -6.04 0.62
N ALA A 84 8.17 -4.80 0.50
CA ALA A 84 7.89 -4.16 -0.78
C ALA A 84 9.13 -4.07 -1.67
N PHE A 85 10.29 -3.77 -1.07
CA PHE A 85 11.57 -3.75 -1.79
C PHE A 85 11.97 -5.13 -2.28
N CYS A 86 11.94 -6.14 -1.41
CA CYS A 86 12.33 -7.51 -1.76
C CYS A 86 11.43 -8.13 -2.82
N GLU A 87 10.12 -7.89 -2.71
CA GLU A 87 9.12 -8.42 -3.62
C GLU A 87 8.89 -7.54 -4.85
N LYS A 88 9.61 -6.41 -4.96
CA LYS A 88 9.51 -5.45 -6.06
C LYS A 88 8.09 -4.94 -6.29
N LYS A 89 7.44 -4.52 -5.19
CA LYS A 89 6.10 -3.95 -5.24
C LYS A 89 6.17 -2.43 -5.32
N ILE A 90 5.23 -1.84 -6.05
CA ILE A 90 5.07 -0.39 -6.09
C ILE A 90 4.54 0.10 -4.75
N VAL A 91 5.15 1.16 -4.23
CA VAL A 91 4.67 1.88 -3.05
C VAL A 91 4.11 3.23 -3.45
N SER A 92 3.05 3.64 -2.77
CA SER A 92 2.47 4.98 -2.88
C SER A 92 2.51 5.64 -1.52
N ILE A 93 3.17 6.77 -1.41
CA ILE A 93 3.41 7.47 -0.16
C ILE A 93 2.66 8.80 -0.19
N TYR A 94 1.74 8.98 0.77
CA TYR A 94 0.87 10.15 0.87
C TYR A 94 1.23 11.00 2.08
N PHE A 95 1.26 12.31 1.90
CA PHE A 95 1.61 13.28 2.93
C PHE A 95 0.40 14.12 3.34
N ALA A 96 0.24 14.35 4.66
CA ALA A 96 -0.94 15.01 5.21
C ALA A 96 -1.14 16.46 4.74
N ASP A 97 -0.03 17.19 4.56
CA ASP A 97 -0.06 18.63 4.31
C ASP A 97 0.05 19.00 2.83
N SER A 98 -0.02 18.02 1.96
CA SER A 98 0.06 18.26 0.52
C SER A 98 -0.75 17.24 -0.25
N ASP A 99 -1.30 17.66 -1.38
CA ASP A 99 -1.90 16.75 -2.35
C ASP A 99 -0.84 15.91 -3.09
N MET A 100 0.39 15.91 -2.58
CA MET A 100 1.50 15.21 -3.19
C MET A 100 1.51 13.74 -2.79
N GLU A 101 1.59 12.92 -3.79
CA GLU A 101 1.81 11.48 -3.72
C GLU A 101 3.13 11.15 -4.41
N VAL A 102 3.93 10.29 -3.77
CA VAL A 102 5.12 9.71 -4.41
C VAL A 102 4.85 8.25 -4.66
N GLU A 103 4.83 7.84 -5.92
CA GLU A 103 4.54 6.46 -6.32
C GLU A 103 5.69 5.89 -7.15
N GLY A 104 6.11 4.68 -6.83
CA GLY A 104 7.15 4.00 -7.58
C GLY A 104 7.76 2.81 -6.83
N TYR A 105 8.89 2.34 -7.33
CA TYR A 105 9.65 1.26 -6.72
C TYR A 105 10.68 1.79 -5.74
N LEU A 106 10.80 1.14 -4.58
CA LEU A 106 11.89 1.43 -3.65
C LEU A 106 13.23 0.99 -4.24
N LYS A 107 14.24 1.83 -4.11
CA LYS A 107 15.62 1.51 -4.48
C LYS A 107 16.46 1.07 -3.29
N ASN A 108 16.06 1.43 -2.10
CA ASN A 108 16.63 0.93 -0.86
C ASN A 108 15.51 0.79 0.18
N ALA A 109 15.65 -0.13 1.08
CA ALA A 109 14.67 -0.35 2.14
C ALA A 109 15.30 -0.81 3.45
N GLN A 110 16.57 -0.53 3.66
CA GLN A 110 17.33 -1.04 4.82
C GLN A 110 17.00 -0.33 6.14
N GLY A 111 15.72 -0.07 6.41
CA GLY A 111 15.27 0.49 7.66
C GLY A 111 15.65 1.97 7.85
N SER A 112 16.01 2.64 6.78
CA SER A 112 16.30 4.07 6.77
C SER A 112 15.00 4.88 6.91
N GLN A 113 15.07 5.97 7.65
CA GLN A 113 14.01 6.96 7.69
C GLN A 113 13.78 7.60 6.30
N ILE A 114 14.82 7.69 5.50
CA ILE A 114 14.77 8.23 4.15
C ILE A 114 14.74 7.08 3.15
N ALA A 115 13.68 6.99 2.39
CA ALA A 115 13.55 6.05 1.28
C ALA A 115 13.88 6.73 -0.04
N GLN A 116 14.58 6.02 -0.89
CA GLN A 116 14.75 6.43 -2.29
C GLN A 116 13.72 5.69 -3.13
N VAL A 117 12.93 6.46 -3.87
CA VAL A 117 11.85 5.95 -4.71
C VAL A 117 12.15 6.28 -6.16
N ASP A 118 12.10 5.26 -7.01
CA ASP A 118 12.11 5.40 -8.46
C ASP A 118 10.67 5.74 -8.89
N VAL A 119 10.42 7.01 -9.11
CA VAL A 119 9.07 7.57 -9.25
C VAL A 119 8.52 7.30 -10.64
N TYR A 120 7.26 6.85 -10.67
CA TYR A 120 6.48 6.73 -11.89
C TYR A 120 5.37 7.76 -11.89
N GLU A 121 5.26 8.50 -12.96
CA GLU A 121 4.14 9.40 -13.20
C GLU A 121 3.32 8.87 -14.36
N ALA A 122 2.08 8.49 -14.09
CA ALA A 122 1.22 7.73 -14.99
C ALA A 122 1.86 6.38 -15.35
N VAL A 123 2.46 6.25 -16.53
CA VAL A 123 3.15 5.04 -17.00
C VAL A 123 4.59 5.34 -17.44
N PHE A 124 5.11 6.47 -17.04
CA PHE A 124 6.45 6.92 -17.40
C PHE A 124 7.33 7.07 -16.17
N GLU A 125 8.57 6.68 -16.31
CA GLU A 125 9.59 6.97 -15.33
C GLU A 125 9.79 8.48 -15.22
N ALA A 126 9.59 9.03 -14.02
CA ALA A 126 9.66 10.46 -13.75
C ALA A 126 10.94 10.87 -12.98
N GLY A 127 11.84 9.93 -12.71
CA GLY A 127 13.07 10.16 -11.99
C GLY A 127 13.08 9.54 -10.59
N ASN A 128 13.92 10.05 -9.71
CA ASN A 128 14.09 9.54 -8.37
C ASN A 128 13.73 10.59 -7.33
N SER A 129 13.14 10.15 -6.23
CA SER A 129 12.85 10.98 -5.05
C SER A 129 13.44 10.37 -3.79
N PHE A 130 13.93 11.23 -2.90
CA PHE A 130 14.23 10.87 -1.52
C PHE A 130 13.07 11.31 -0.63
N VAL A 131 12.52 10.41 0.14
CA VAL A 131 11.29 10.63 0.90
C VAL A 131 11.50 10.26 2.36
N ASP A 132 11.14 11.18 3.26
CA ASP A 132 11.07 10.87 4.69
C ASP A 132 9.76 10.13 4.97
N VAL A 133 9.84 8.82 5.10
CA VAL A 133 8.68 7.96 5.29
C VAL A 133 8.00 8.14 6.64
N THR A 134 8.69 8.72 7.62
CA THR A 134 8.10 9.00 8.94
C THR A 134 7.09 10.15 8.90
N LYS A 135 7.11 10.97 7.84
CA LYS A 135 6.18 12.07 7.62
C LYS A 135 4.97 11.70 6.76
N ALA A 136 4.92 10.46 6.30
CA ALA A 136 3.79 9.98 5.52
C ALA A 136 2.52 9.91 6.37
N GLN A 137 1.41 10.33 5.82
CA GLN A 137 0.09 10.13 6.42
C GLN A 137 -0.30 8.66 6.35
N TYR A 138 -0.13 8.07 5.19
CA TYR A 138 -0.27 6.62 4.99
C TYR A 138 0.59 6.16 3.81
N ILE A 139 0.85 4.87 3.78
CA ILE A 139 1.61 4.23 2.72
C ILE A 139 0.80 3.06 2.19
N HIS A 140 0.60 3.03 0.87
CA HIS A 140 -0.12 1.99 0.17
C HIS A 140 0.87 1.15 -0.63
N VAL A 141 0.85 -0.15 -0.46
CA VAL A 141 1.76 -1.08 -1.13
C VAL A 141 0.96 -2.05 -2.00
N ASP A 142 1.38 -2.21 -3.24
CA ASP A 142 0.79 -3.16 -4.19
C ASP A 142 -0.71 -2.94 -4.44
N SER A 143 -1.11 -1.69 -4.59
CA SER A 143 -2.50 -1.34 -4.92
C SER A 143 -2.92 -1.92 -6.27
N LYS A 144 -4.23 -2.07 -6.48
CA LYS A 144 -4.79 -2.50 -7.77
C LYS A 144 -4.35 -1.56 -8.90
N ARG A 145 -4.39 -0.24 -8.64
CA ARG A 145 -3.94 0.78 -9.59
C ARG A 145 -2.46 0.61 -9.94
N ALA A 146 -1.62 0.34 -8.96
CA ALA A 146 -0.20 0.12 -9.16
C ALA A 146 0.08 -1.14 -10.02
N ARG A 147 -0.62 -2.23 -9.74
CA ARG A 147 -0.51 -3.45 -10.56
C ARG A 147 -0.96 -3.24 -11.99
N ASP A 148 -2.02 -2.47 -12.21
CA ASP A 148 -2.46 -2.11 -13.56
C ASP A 148 -1.41 -1.26 -14.28
N ALA A 149 -0.78 -0.32 -13.59
CA ALA A 149 0.33 0.47 -14.13
C ALA A 149 1.54 -0.40 -14.50
N GLU A 150 1.88 -1.38 -13.70
CA GLU A 150 2.94 -2.36 -14.01
C GLU A 150 2.67 -3.13 -15.30
N ILE A 151 1.43 -3.55 -15.51
CA ILE A 151 1.03 -4.25 -16.73
C ILE A 151 1.25 -3.36 -17.96
N VAL A 152 0.87 -2.10 -17.88
CA VAL A 152 1.06 -1.14 -18.98
C VAL A 152 2.55 -0.89 -19.23
N LEU A 153 3.36 -0.73 -18.19
CA LEU A 153 4.81 -0.55 -18.32
C LEU A 153 5.47 -1.74 -19.03
N ARG A 154 5.14 -2.95 -18.61
CA ARG A 154 5.65 -4.18 -19.25
C ARG A 154 5.22 -4.32 -20.71
N TYR A 155 4.00 -3.93 -21.02
CA TYR A 155 3.52 -3.93 -22.39
C TYR A 155 4.32 -2.98 -23.28
N LYS A 156 4.63 -1.79 -22.80
CA LYS A 156 5.46 -0.82 -23.53
C LYS A 156 6.90 -1.31 -23.74
N GLU A 157 7.50 -1.94 -22.73
CA GLU A 157 8.84 -2.53 -22.83
C GLU A 157 8.91 -3.61 -23.91
N ASN A 158 7.86 -4.40 -24.08
CA ASN A 158 7.79 -5.46 -25.07
C ASN A 158 7.54 -4.96 -26.51
N GLU A 159 7.11 -3.71 -26.68
CA GLU A 159 6.92 -3.08 -27.99
C GLU A 159 8.20 -2.44 -28.57
N GLN A 160 9.25 -2.37 -27.79
CA GLN A 160 10.55 -1.79 -28.24
C GLN A 160 11.44 -2.87 -28.85
#